data_a1332a6c6e9e361763e170c8b57c1843
#
_entry.id   a1332a6c6e9e361763e170c8b57c1843
#
_cell.length_a   1.000
_cell.length_b   1.000
_cell.length_c   1.000
_cell.angle_alpha   90.00
_cell.angle_beta   90.00
_cell.angle_gamma   90.00
#
_symmetry.space_group_name_H-M   'P 1'
#
loop_
_entity.id
_entity.type
_entity.pdbx_description
1 polymer ?
#
loop_
_entity_poly.entity_id
_entity_poly.type
_entity_poly.pdbx_seq_one_letter_code
_entity_poly.pdbx_strand_id
1 'polypeptide(L)'
;MKKSEAVVVKHTGSHYLLTELPEWNLFPAVLRGKIRLKGGNATNPVAVGDKVQYESEGMVSEQNPAVITGIAPRRNYIIRKSTNLSRQAHIIAANVDRAFLVVTLDFPEVKLPFLDRLLVTCEVYNIPATIVLNKCDLYTEDHQERIEVFRKIYGDAGYPVMEVSAKIGKGVDLIREQCRGRISLFSGVSGVGKSSLIRSLDPSLDPKVGEISDAHLQGRHTTTFYEMYRLESGGFIIDTPGIRGFGLVDIGKEEIPLYFPEMLKASENCRFTPCTHTHEPGCAVKEAVEDGTISYERYTSYLGMLDEETKYRK
;
A
#
# COMPACT_ATOMS: atom_id res chain seq x y z
N MET A 1 32.41 12.68 14.48
CA MET A 1 31.43 11.67 14.05
C MET A 1 31.07 11.96 12.61
N LYS A 2 31.20 10.98 11.73
CA LYS A 2 30.84 11.13 10.30
C LYS A 2 29.33 10.91 10.18
N LYS A 3 28.62 11.87 9.65
CA LYS A 3 27.20 11.69 9.29
C LYS A 3 27.15 10.93 7.99
N SER A 4 26.46 9.80 7.99
CA SER A 4 26.21 8.96 6.82
C SER A 4 24.70 8.83 6.61
N GLU A 5 24.30 8.41 5.41
CA GLU A 5 22.90 8.20 5.05
C GLU A 5 22.65 6.72 4.79
N ALA A 6 21.51 6.24 5.24
CA ALA A 6 21.08 4.86 5.03
C ALA A 6 19.55 4.79 4.82
N VAL A 7 19.10 3.62 4.35
CA VAL A 7 17.66 3.31 4.22
C VAL A 7 17.26 2.30 5.29
N VAL A 8 16.08 2.50 5.85
CA VAL A 8 15.48 1.59 6.83
C VAL A 8 14.91 0.38 6.12
N VAL A 9 15.44 -0.79 6.42
CA VAL A 9 15.02 -2.08 5.84
C VAL A 9 13.99 -2.77 6.72
N LYS A 10 14.13 -2.65 8.04
CA LYS A 10 13.25 -3.29 9.02
C LYS A 10 13.22 -2.51 10.32
N HIS A 11 12.10 -2.56 11.02
CA HIS A 11 12.03 -2.08 12.39
C HIS A 11 11.25 -3.07 13.29
N THR A 12 11.70 -3.19 14.53
CA THR A 12 11.10 -4.04 15.57
C THR A 12 10.90 -3.21 16.84
N GLY A 13 9.99 -2.24 16.78
CA GLY A 13 9.78 -1.30 17.88
C GLY A 13 10.89 -0.25 17.97
N SER A 14 11.89 -0.46 18.84
CA SER A 14 13.00 0.49 19.03
C SER A 14 14.28 0.14 18.29
N HIS A 15 14.33 -1.02 17.63
CA HIS A 15 15.50 -1.51 16.90
C HIS A 15 15.22 -1.46 15.39
N TYR A 16 16.23 -1.06 14.63
CA TYR A 16 16.19 -0.90 13.18
C TYR A 16 17.28 -1.69 12.52
N LEU A 17 17.03 -2.19 11.30
CA LEU A 17 18.07 -2.61 10.37
C LEU A 17 18.16 -1.58 9.27
N LEU A 18 19.36 -1.10 9.02
CA LEU A 18 19.69 -0.13 8.00
C LEU A 18 20.58 -0.74 6.93
N THR A 19 20.60 -0.13 5.76
CA THR A 19 21.57 -0.40 4.70
C THR A 19 21.95 0.88 3.98
N GLU A 20 23.20 0.98 3.52
CA GLU A 20 23.64 2.01 2.58
C GLU A 20 23.42 1.50 1.15
N LEU A 21 22.62 2.21 0.34
CA LEU A 21 22.45 1.84 -1.06
C LEU A 21 23.57 2.42 -1.92
N PRO A 22 24.03 1.69 -2.96
CA PRO A 22 23.47 0.46 -3.54
C PRO A 22 23.91 -0.85 -2.86
N GLU A 23 24.82 -0.81 -1.89
CA GLU A 23 25.24 -1.98 -1.11
C GLU A 23 24.04 -2.52 -0.31
N TRP A 24 24.06 -3.84 -0.04
CA TRP A 24 23.01 -4.50 0.76
C TRP A 24 23.63 -5.15 1.99
N ASN A 25 24.38 -4.35 2.75
CA ASN A 25 25.00 -4.78 4.01
C ASN A 25 24.13 -4.26 5.15
N LEU A 26 23.36 -5.16 5.75
CA LEU A 26 22.45 -4.82 6.83
C LEU A 26 23.21 -4.62 8.14
N PHE A 27 22.93 -3.54 8.85
CA PHE A 27 23.52 -3.25 10.15
C PHE A 27 22.49 -2.72 11.14
N PRO A 28 22.65 -3.04 12.44
CA PRO A 28 21.73 -2.64 13.48
C PRO A 28 21.84 -1.15 13.82
N ALA A 29 20.68 -0.56 14.13
CA ALA A 29 20.59 0.83 14.58
C ALA A 29 19.52 1.02 15.63
N VAL A 30 19.66 2.09 16.40
CA VAL A 30 18.67 2.54 17.40
C VAL A 30 18.36 4.02 17.20
N LEU A 31 17.17 4.41 17.66
CA LEU A 31 16.78 5.80 17.68
C LEU A 31 17.16 6.42 19.02
N ARG A 32 18.02 7.42 19.03
CA ARG A 32 18.42 8.13 20.25
C ARG A 32 17.63 9.42 20.40
N GLY A 33 16.92 9.53 21.51
CA GLY A 33 16.09 10.71 21.81
C GLY A 33 14.74 10.72 21.06
N LYS A 34 13.97 11.77 21.28
CA LYS A 34 12.70 11.99 20.58
C LYS A 34 12.98 12.72 19.27
N ILE A 35 13.13 11.99 18.16
CA ILE A 35 13.04 12.61 16.84
C ILE A 35 11.59 13.06 16.66
N ARG A 36 11.35 14.37 16.80
CA ARG A 36 10.02 14.96 16.55
C ARG A 36 9.84 15.08 15.04
N LEU A 37 8.92 14.29 14.50
CA LEU A 37 8.37 14.56 13.17
C LEU A 37 7.62 15.90 13.26
N LYS A 38 8.01 16.88 12.48
CA LYS A 38 7.24 18.11 12.33
C LYS A 38 5.90 17.73 11.69
N GLY A 39 4.84 17.71 12.48
CA GLY A 39 3.46 17.69 11.97
C GLY A 39 2.74 16.34 11.90
N GLY A 40 3.01 15.33 12.73
CA GLY A 40 2.26 14.07 12.64
C GLY A 40 1.97 13.39 13.99
N ASN A 41 0.76 12.83 14.10
CA ASN A 41 0.30 11.97 15.21
C ASN A 41 0.78 10.51 15.06
N ALA A 42 1.88 10.25 14.33
CA ALA A 42 2.37 8.88 14.10
C ALA A 42 3.10 8.34 15.33
N THR A 43 2.78 7.10 15.69
CA THR A 43 3.41 6.41 16.86
C THR A 43 4.83 5.95 16.58
N ASN A 44 5.17 5.67 15.33
CA ASN A 44 6.51 5.29 14.90
C ASN A 44 7.12 6.42 14.06
N PRO A 45 8.15 7.11 14.58
CA PRO A 45 8.77 8.21 13.83
C PRO A 45 9.52 7.74 12.58
N VAL A 46 10.02 6.50 12.58
CA VAL A 46 10.82 5.90 11.51
C VAL A 46 10.11 4.69 10.95
N ALA A 47 10.00 4.59 9.63
CA ALA A 47 9.33 3.52 8.90
C ALA A 47 10.26 2.86 7.88
N VAL A 48 9.88 1.67 7.41
CA VAL A 48 10.59 0.98 6.32
C VAL A 48 10.56 1.84 5.06
N GLY A 49 11.72 1.97 4.39
CA GLY A 49 11.90 2.84 3.23
C GLY A 49 12.31 4.28 3.56
N ASP A 50 12.33 4.68 4.84
CA ASP A 50 12.86 5.99 5.22
C ASP A 50 14.36 6.11 4.90
N LYS A 51 14.74 7.26 4.36
CA LYS A 51 16.13 7.69 4.29
C LYS A 51 16.47 8.39 5.60
N VAL A 52 17.48 7.88 6.28
CA VAL A 52 17.88 8.36 7.61
C VAL A 52 19.32 8.80 7.63
N GLN A 53 19.60 9.80 8.44
CA GLN A 53 20.96 10.17 8.82
C GLN A 53 21.32 9.40 10.09
N TYR A 54 22.51 8.85 10.13
CA TYR A 54 22.99 8.10 11.28
C TYR A 54 24.43 8.44 11.63
N GLU A 55 24.83 8.11 12.84
CA GLU A 55 26.16 8.22 13.38
C GLU A 55 26.58 6.88 13.98
N SER A 56 27.87 6.54 13.86
CA SER A 56 28.44 5.35 14.47
C SER A 56 29.82 5.65 15.08
N GLU A 57 30.14 4.96 16.17
CA GLU A 57 31.45 4.99 16.79
C GLU A 57 32.10 3.60 16.65
N GLY A 58 33.15 3.50 15.83
CA GLY A 58 33.81 2.22 15.56
C GLY A 58 32.99 1.25 14.69
N MET A 59 33.24 -0.06 14.88
CA MET A 59 32.53 -1.10 14.14
C MET A 59 31.09 -1.24 14.66
N VAL A 60 30.11 -1.18 13.75
CA VAL A 60 28.70 -1.36 14.08
C VAL A 60 28.39 -2.83 14.33
N SER A 61 27.76 -3.13 15.45
CA SER A 61 27.33 -4.48 15.86
C SER A 61 26.03 -4.39 16.70
N GLU A 62 25.47 -5.53 17.08
CA GLU A 62 24.31 -5.55 17.98
C GLU A 62 24.60 -4.92 19.35
N GLN A 63 25.86 -5.04 19.85
CA GLN A 63 26.31 -4.43 21.10
C GLN A 63 26.68 -2.95 20.94
N ASN A 64 26.99 -2.52 19.71
CA ASN A 64 27.32 -1.15 19.37
C ASN A 64 26.54 -0.70 18.12
N PRO A 65 25.19 -0.54 18.22
CA PRO A 65 24.37 -0.17 17.08
C PRO A 65 24.63 1.27 16.62
N ALA A 66 24.44 1.52 15.35
CA ALA A 66 24.39 2.88 14.81
C ALA A 66 23.25 3.69 15.45
N VAL A 67 23.38 5.01 15.46
CA VAL A 67 22.40 5.91 16.06
C VAL A 67 21.74 6.76 14.98
N ILE A 68 20.45 6.58 14.77
CA ILE A 68 19.66 7.42 13.87
C ILE A 68 19.51 8.81 14.49
N THR A 69 19.96 9.83 13.77
CA THR A 69 19.98 11.23 14.22
C THR A 69 19.03 12.15 13.45
N GLY A 70 18.53 11.67 12.29
CA GLY A 70 17.58 12.44 11.48
C GLY A 70 16.86 11.57 10.46
N ILE A 71 15.73 12.08 9.97
CA ILE A 71 14.93 11.48 8.89
C ILE A 71 14.87 12.50 7.77
N ALA A 72 15.23 12.10 6.55
CA ALA A 72 15.07 12.93 5.37
C ALA A 72 13.58 13.15 5.04
N PRO A 73 13.22 14.23 4.36
CA PRO A 73 11.86 14.45 3.88
C PRO A 73 11.38 13.25 3.05
N ARG A 74 10.20 12.74 3.38
CA ARG A 74 9.54 11.68 2.63
C ARG A 74 8.92 12.24 1.36
N ARG A 75 9.07 11.52 0.24
CA ARG A 75 8.35 11.81 -0.99
C ARG A 75 6.87 11.44 -0.86
N ASN A 76 6.64 10.28 -0.29
CA ASN A 76 5.33 9.73 0.06
C ASN A 76 5.48 8.71 1.20
N TYR A 77 4.34 8.27 1.72
CA TYR A 77 4.30 7.22 2.74
C TYR A 77 2.90 6.59 2.75
N ILE A 78 2.76 5.41 3.34
CA ILE A 78 1.46 4.77 3.60
C ILE A 78 1.30 4.61 5.10
N ILE A 79 0.09 4.91 5.59
CA ILE A 79 -0.28 4.76 7.00
C ILE A 79 -1.40 3.74 7.16
N ARG A 80 -1.43 3.15 8.35
CA ARG A 80 -2.52 2.31 8.83
C ARG A 80 -3.13 2.96 10.07
N LYS A 81 -4.47 3.10 10.07
CA LYS A 81 -5.20 3.53 11.26
C LYS A 81 -5.11 2.45 12.34
N SER A 82 -4.80 2.81 13.57
CA SER A 82 -4.86 1.87 14.70
C SER A 82 -6.31 1.43 14.90
N THR A 83 -6.54 0.14 15.10
CA THR A 83 -7.88 -0.43 15.38
C THR A 83 -8.41 -0.06 16.76
N ASN A 84 -7.58 0.41 17.65
CA ASN A 84 -7.96 0.90 18.96
C ASN A 84 -8.25 2.41 18.86
N LEU A 85 -9.26 2.88 19.58
CA LEU A 85 -9.78 4.25 19.77
C LEU A 85 -8.76 5.39 19.86
N SER A 86 -7.48 5.13 19.64
CA SER A 86 -6.41 6.13 19.62
C SER A 86 -6.35 6.78 18.22
N ARG A 87 -6.28 8.11 18.18
CA ARG A 87 -5.98 8.91 16.97
C ARG A 87 -4.57 8.64 16.40
N GLN A 88 -3.98 7.49 16.69
CA GLN A 88 -2.61 7.16 16.34
C GLN A 88 -2.58 6.38 15.04
N ALA A 89 -1.83 6.87 14.08
CA ALA A 89 -1.56 6.21 12.82
C ALA A 89 -0.14 5.60 12.83
N HIS A 90 0.00 4.42 12.22
CA HIS A 90 1.31 3.78 12.02
C HIS A 90 1.74 3.92 10.57
N ILE A 91 2.90 4.51 10.34
CA ILE A 91 3.50 4.54 9.01
C ILE A 91 4.01 3.14 8.69
N ILE A 92 3.50 2.56 7.61
CA ILE A 92 3.83 1.21 7.15
C ILE A 92 5.10 1.21 6.32
N ALA A 93 5.14 2.11 5.32
CA ALA A 93 6.22 2.26 4.38
C ALA A 93 6.37 3.71 3.95
N ALA A 94 7.57 4.10 3.55
CA ALA A 94 7.89 5.43 3.04
C ALA A 94 8.69 5.33 1.73
N ASN A 95 8.64 6.41 0.94
CA ASN A 95 9.38 6.56 -0.32
C ASN A 95 9.12 5.43 -1.34
N VAL A 96 7.86 4.96 -1.39
CA VAL A 96 7.40 3.92 -2.30
C VAL A 96 7.30 4.46 -3.73
N ASP A 97 7.82 3.72 -4.72
CA ASP A 97 7.75 4.12 -6.13
C ASP A 97 6.46 3.66 -6.80
N ARG A 98 5.90 2.52 -6.36
CA ARG A 98 4.64 1.96 -6.85
C ARG A 98 4.04 0.95 -5.89
N ALA A 99 2.75 0.69 -6.06
CA ALA A 99 2.02 -0.37 -5.37
C ALA A 99 1.49 -1.41 -6.37
N PHE A 100 1.68 -2.69 -6.06
CA PHE A 100 1.01 -3.82 -6.70
C PHE A 100 -0.10 -4.30 -5.78
N LEU A 101 -1.36 -4.11 -6.22
CA LEU A 101 -2.54 -4.52 -5.49
C LEU A 101 -2.97 -5.89 -5.99
N VAL A 102 -2.61 -6.93 -5.23
CA VAL A 102 -2.86 -8.32 -5.63
C VAL A 102 -4.27 -8.74 -5.25
N VAL A 103 -5.04 -9.11 -6.25
CA VAL A 103 -6.44 -9.51 -6.13
C VAL A 103 -6.72 -10.81 -6.88
N THR A 104 -7.86 -11.42 -6.60
CA THR A 104 -8.40 -12.58 -7.31
C THR A 104 -9.90 -12.40 -7.45
N LEU A 105 -10.50 -12.88 -8.56
CA LEU A 105 -11.96 -12.90 -8.74
C LEU A 105 -12.62 -13.96 -7.86
N ASP A 106 -11.91 -15.09 -7.68
CA ASP A 106 -12.31 -16.20 -6.82
C ASP A 106 -11.08 -16.74 -6.07
N PHE A 107 -11.28 -17.51 -5.01
CA PHE A 107 -10.22 -18.26 -4.29
C PHE A 107 -9.12 -17.42 -3.60
N PRO A 108 -9.46 -16.42 -2.76
CA PRO A 108 -10.78 -15.89 -2.37
C PRO A 108 -11.25 -14.77 -3.31
N GLU A 109 -12.55 -14.54 -3.35
CA GLU A 109 -13.11 -13.35 -4.00
C GLU A 109 -12.69 -12.08 -3.25
N VAL A 110 -12.11 -11.13 -3.99
CA VAL A 110 -11.79 -9.80 -3.45
C VAL A 110 -12.93 -8.84 -3.81
N LYS A 111 -13.57 -8.27 -2.80
CA LYS A 111 -14.67 -7.33 -3.01
C LYS A 111 -14.17 -6.01 -3.58
N LEU A 112 -14.85 -5.47 -4.60
CA LEU A 112 -14.48 -4.22 -5.27
C LEU A 112 -14.34 -3.05 -4.29
N PRO A 113 -15.24 -2.81 -3.31
CA PRO A 113 -15.08 -1.72 -2.36
C PRO A 113 -13.78 -1.80 -1.54
N PHE A 114 -13.27 -3.00 -1.30
CA PHE A 114 -11.97 -3.17 -0.64
C PHE A 114 -10.81 -2.74 -1.55
N LEU A 115 -10.83 -3.16 -2.83
CA LEU A 115 -9.83 -2.75 -3.81
C LEU A 115 -9.87 -1.25 -4.05
N ASP A 116 -11.06 -0.68 -4.19
CA ASP A 116 -11.26 0.76 -4.40
C ASP A 116 -10.69 1.58 -3.24
N ARG A 117 -10.86 1.11 -2.01
CA ARG A 117 -10.24 1.74 -0.84
C ARG A 117 -8.71 1.71 -0.88
N LEU A 118 -8.11 0.61 -1.35
CA LEU A 118 -6.66 0.55 -1.55
C LEU A 118 -6.19 1.54 -2.62
N LEU A 119 -6.95 1.64 -3.73
CA LEU A 119 -6.66 2.59 -4.82
C LEU A 119 -6.74 4.04 -4.33
N VAL A 120 -7.84 4.41 -3.66
CA VAL A 120 -7.98 5.74 -3.05
C VAL A 120 -6.82 6.05 -2.10
N THR A 121 -6.40 5.07 -1.29
CA THR A 121 -5.22 5.27 -0.42
C THR A 121 -3.96 5.52 -1.23
N CYS A 122 -3.75 4.82 -2.33
CA CYS A 122 -2.61 5.05 -3.22
C CYS A 122 -2.65 6.46 -3.84
N GLU A 123 -3.82 6.93 -4.27
CA GLU A 123 -4.01 8.31 -4.79
C GLU A 123 -3.69 9.36 -3.74
N VAL A 124 -4.23 9.22 -2.51
CA VAL A 124 -3.99 10.13 -1.39
C VAL A 124 -2.50 10.31 -1.10
N TYR A 125 -1.73 9.24 -1.17
CA TYR A 125 -0.29 9.27 -0.91
C TYR A 125 0.55 9.41 -2.18
N ASN A 126 -0.07 9.67 -3.33
CA ASN A 126 0.61 9.84 -4.62
C ASN A 126 1.54 8.66 -4.95
N ILE A 127 1.01 7.44 -4.84
CA ILE A 127 1.73 6.20 -5.15
C ILE A 127 1.06 5.54 -6.36
N PRO A 128 1.73 5.47 -7.52
CA PRO A 128 1.19 4.79 -8.70
C PRO A 128 0.80 3.35 -8.39
N ALA A 129 -0.45 2.97 -8.67
CA ALA A 129 -0.97 1.63 -8.40
C ALA A 129 -1.11 0.81 -9.68
N THR A 130 -0.81 -0.49 -9.60
CA THR A 130 -1.10 -1.50 -10.62
C THR A 130 -1.89 -2.62 -9.96
N ILE A 131 -3.01 -2.99 -10.57
CA ILE A 131 -3.83 -4.10 -10.11
C ILE A 131 -3.27 -5.40 -10.70
N VAL A 132 -2.99 -6.38 -9.84
CA VAL A 132 -2.47 -7.68 -10.23
C VAL A 132 -3.56 -8.73 -9.99
N LEU A 133 -4.26 -9.12 -11.07
CA LEU A 133 -5.25 -10.18 -11.07
C LEU A 133 -4.53 -11.53 -11.09
N ASN A 134 -4.29 -12.09 -9.91
CA ASN A 134 -3.51 -13.31 -9.74
C ASN A 134 -4.38 -14.57 -9.85
N LYS A 135 -3.71 -15.73 -9.93
CA LYS A 135 -4.30 -17.06 -10.09
C LYS A 135 -5.07 -17.24 -11.40
N CYS A 136 -4.63 -16.55 -12.46
CA CYS A 136 -5.28 -16.67 -13.76
C CYS A 136 -5.23 -18.10 -14.36
N ASP A 137 -4.41 -19.00 -13.80
CA ASP A 137 -4.38 -20.44 -14.11
C ASP A 137 -5.63 -21.19 -13.62
N LEU A 138 -6.43 -20.60 -12.72
CA LEU A 138 -7.66 -21.17 -12.21
C LEU A 138 -8.90 -20.64 -12.93
N TYR A 139 -8.76 -19.64 -13.82
CA TYR A 139 -9.89 -19.06 -14.53
C TYR A 139 -10.22 -19.86 -15.78
N THR A 140 -11.49 -20.26 -15.88
CA THR A 140 -12.08 -20.99 -17.02
C THR A 140 -12.79 -20.01 -17.98
N GLU A 141 -13.40 -20.52 -19.04
CA GLU A 141 -14.20 -19.74 -19.96
C GLU A 141 -15.33 -18.97 -19.27
N ASP A 142 -15.92 -19.53 -18.23
CA ASP A 142 -16.99 -18.90 -17.43
C ASP A 142 -16.51 -17.62 -16.69
N HIS A 143 -15.21 -17.44 -16.54
CA HIS A 143 -14.63 -16.25 -15.89
C HIS A 143 -14.34 -15.12 -16.88
N GLN A 144 -14.36 -15.38 -18.20
CA GLN A 144 -13.90 -14.42 -19.19
C GLN A 144 -14.71 -13.11 -19.17
N GLU A 145 -16.03 -13.22 -19.12
CA GLU A 145 -16.90 -12.03 -19.03
C GLU A 145 -16.61 -11.21 -17.77
N ARG A 146 -16.41 -11.85 -16.63
CA ARG A 146 -16.06 -11.19 -15.36
C ARG A 146 -14.70 -10.53 -15.42
N ILE A 147 -13.73 -11.13 -16.11
CA ILE A 147 -12.40 -10.56 -16.32
C ILE A 147 -12.48 -9.31 -17.20
N GLU A 148 -13.25 -9.37 -18.28
CA GLU A 148 -13.45 -8.24 -19.18
C GLU A 148 -14.13 -7.06 -18.50
N VAL A 149 -15.20 -7.33 -17.75
CA VAL A 149 -15.89 -6.33 -16.92
C VAL A 149 -14.93 -5.71 -15.90
N PHE A 150 -14.16 -6.54 -15.19
CA PHE A 150 -13.18 -6.07 -14.21
C PHE A 150 -12.10 -5.18 -14.86
N ARG A 151 -11.58 -5.60 -16.01
CA ARG A 151 -10.60 -4.80 -16.77
C ARG A 151 -11.18 -3.47 -17.24
N LYS A 152 -12.44 -3.49 -17.69
CA LYS A 152 -13.11 -2.28 -18.14
C LYS A 152 -13.28 -1.31 -16.97
N ILE A 153 -13.83 -1.75 -15.83
CA ILE A 153 -14.04 -0.93 -14.63
C ILE A 153 -12.77 -0.16 -14.24
N TYR A 154 -11.64 -0.88 -14.14
CA TYR A 154 -10.40 -0.28 -13.64
C TYR A 154 -9.58 0.38 -14.74
N GLY A 155 -9.64 -0.12 -15.96
CA GLY A 155 -8.98 0.49 -17.12
C GLY A 155 -9.58 1.86 -17.45
N ASP A 156 -10.90 2.00 -17.46
CA ASP A 156 -11.59 3.27 -17.68
C ASP A 156 -11.29 4.27 -16.54
N ALA A 157 -11.08 3.78 -15.32
CA ALA A 157 -10.62 4.59 -14.19
C ALA A 157 -9.12 4.94 -14.24
N GLY A 158 -8.37 4.44 -15.23
CA GLY A 158 -6.96 4.76 -15.45
C GLY A 158 -5.96 3.82 -14.75
N TYR A 159 -6.40 2.69 -14.19
CA TYR A 159 -5.51 1.75 -13.51
C TYR A 159 -5.09 0.59 -14.41
N PRO A 160 -3.78 0.32 -14.57
CA PRO A 160 -3.31 -0.87 -15.26
C PRO A 160 -3.76 -2.14 -14.53
N VAL A 161 -4.30 -3.11 -15.28
CA VAL A 161 -4.66 -4.44 -14.79
C VAL A 161 -3.77 -5.49 -15.47
N MET A 162 -3.05 -6.27 -14.66
CA MET A 162 -2.17 -7.34 -15.12
C MET A 162 -2.71 -8.69 -14.68
N GLU A 163 -2.94 -9.59 -15.64
CA GLU A 163 -3.24 -11.00 -15.33
C GLU A 163 -1.96 -11.77 -15.07
N VAL A 164 -1.93 -12.42 -13.92
CA VAL A 164 -0.74 -13.10 -13.43
C VAL A 164 -1.10 -14.47 -12.85
N SER A 165 -0.20 -15.41 -12.98
CA SER A 165 -0.22 -16.63 -12.17
C SER A 165 1.16 -16.87 -11.57
N ALA A 166 1.26 -16.73 -10.27
CA ALA A 166 2.46 -17.08 -9.53
C ALA A 166 2.81 -18.59 -9.66
N LYS A 167 1.81 -19.43 -9.90
CA LYS A 167 1.97 -20.88 -9.99
C LYS A 167 2.63 -21.33 -11.27
N ILE A 168 2.26 -20.75 -12.42
CA ILE A 168 2.78 -21.12 -13.74
C ILE A 168 3.72 -20.08 -14.34
N GLY A 169 4.03 -19.01 -13.61
CA GLY A 169 4.94 -17.95 -14.04
C GLY A 169 4.36 -16.94 -15.03
N LYS A 170 3.07 -17.04 -15.43
CA LYS A 170 2.46 -16.10 -16.37
C LYS A 170 2.46 -14.68 -15.81
N GLY A 171 3.00 -13.71 -16.56
CA GLY A 171 3.03 -12.30 -16.20
C GLY A 171 4.04 -11.91 -15.11
N VAL A 172 4.76 -12.88 -14.50
CA VAL A 172 5.71 -12.62 -13.41
C VAL A 172 6.90 -11.78 -13.90
N ASP A 173 7.41 -12.04 -15.10
CA ASP A 173 8.54 -11.29 -15.66
C ASP A 173 8.22 -9.81 -15.88
N LEU A 174 6.98 -9.49 -16.26
CA LEU A 174 6.53 -8.09 -16.40
C LEU A 174 6.54 -7.36 -15.06
N ILE A 175 6.11 -8.02 -13.98
CA ILE A 175 6.16 -7.45 -12.63
C ILE A 175 7.63 -7.28 -12.21
N ARG A 176 8.48 -8.29 -12.46
CA ARG A 176 9.91 -8.24 -12.13
C ARG A 176 10.60 -7.05 -12.80
N GLU A 177 10.33 -6.83 -14.09
CA GLU A 177 10.87 -5.69 -14.83
C GLU A 177 10.37 -4.35 -14.25
N GLN A 178 9.11 -4.28 -13.88
CA GLN A 178 8.55 -3.09 -13.25
C GLN A 178 9.10 -2.82 -11.84
N CYS A 179 9.60 -3.81 -11.13
CA CYS A 179 10.26 -3.66 -9.82
C CYS A 179 11.70 -3.14 -9.96
N ARG A 180 12.34 -3.32 -11.11
CA ARG A 180 13.76 -3.00 -11.29
C ARG A 180 14.10 -1.55 -10.95
N GLY A 181 15.05 -1.37 -10.03
CA GLY A 181 15.50 -0.06 -9.56
C GLY A 181 14.48 0.72 -8.72
N ARG A 182 13.41 0.07 -8.26
CA ARG A 182 12.28 0.72 -7.54
C ARG A 182 11.99 0.05 -6.22
N ILE A 183 11.38 0.82 -5.33
CA ILE A 183 10.76 0.32 -4.09
C ILE A 183 9.29 0.04 -4.39
N SER A 184 8.92 -1.23 -4.46
CA SER A 184 7.59 -1.71 -4.82
C SER A 184 6.86 -2.25 -3.59
N LEU A 185 5.67 -1.73 -3.32
CA LEU A 185 4.81 -2.22 -2.25
C LEU A 185 3.89 -3.31 -2.79
N PHE A 186 3.80 -4.44 -2.10
CA PHE A 186 2.83 -5.50 -2.42
C PHE A 186 1.74 -5.55 -1.35
N SER A 187 0.50 -5.38 -1.78
CA SER A 187 -0.66 -5.41 -0.89
C SER A 187 -1.78 -6.27 -1.45
N GLY A 188 -2.62 -6.81 -0.57
CA GLY A 188 -3.76 -7.65 -0.91
C GLY A 188 -4.23 -8.46 0.30
N VAL A 189 -5.46 -8.98 0.23
CA VAL A 189 -6.03 -9.79 1.31
C VAL A 189 -5.29 -11.12 1.48
N SER A 190 -5.53 -11.80 2.60
CA SER A 190 -4.97 -13.13 2.83
C SER A 190 -5.50 -14.11 1.76
N GLY A 191 -4.65 -15.00 1.27
CA GLY A 191 -5.04 -16.05 0.33
C GLY A 191 -4.99 -15.67 -1.16
N VAL A 192 -4.82 -14.40 -1.55
CA VAL A 192 -4.72 -14.00 -2.98
C VAL A 192 -3.42 -14.43 -3.67
N GLY A 193 -2.49 -15.03 -2.92
CA GLY A 193 -1.22 -15.52 -3.47
C GLY A 193 -0.08 -14.52 -3.49
N LYS A 194 -0.13 -13.46 -2.68
CA LYS A 194 0.92 -12.45 -2.60
C LYS A 194 2.30 -13.04 -2.30
N SER A 195 2.44 -13.86 -1.25
CA SER A 195 3.72 -14.50 -0.90
C SER A 195 4.21 -15.48 -1.98
N SER A 196 3.30 -16.18 -2.63
CA SER A 196 3.65 -17.04 -3.78
C SER A 196 4.15 -16.21 -4.96
N LEU A 197 3.55 -15.05 -5.20
CA LEU A 197 3.99 -14.11 -6.25
C LEU A 197 5.38 -13.56 -5.94
N ILE A 198 5.64 -13.14 -4.70
CA ILE A 198 6.97 -12.66 -4.29
C ILE A 198 8.03 -13.74 -4.46
N ARG A 199 7.76 -15.00 -4.07
CA ARG A 199 8.66 -16.13 -4.32
C ARG A 199 8.87 -16.42 -5.80
N SER A 200 7.86 -16.20 -6.65
CA SER A 200 8.02 -16.38 -8.10
C SER A 200 8.82 -15.25 -8.76
N LEU A 201 8.84 -14.06 -8.17
CA LEU A 201 9.70 -12.97 -8.58
C LEU A 201 11.16 -13.25 -8.25
N ASP A 202 11.40 -13.80 -7.06
CA ASP A 202 12.73 -14.14 -6.57
C ASP A 202 12.64 -15.33 -5.60
N PRO A 203 13.08 -16.54 -6.03
CA PRO A 203 13.03 -17.75 -5.20
C PRO A 203 13.91 -17.70 -3.94
N SER A 204 14.90 -16.80 -3.89
CA SER A 204 15.75 -16.61 -2.71
C SER A 204 15.00 -15.94 -1.54
N LEU A 205 13.88 -15.27 -1.85
CA LEU A 205 13.06 -14.60 -0.85
C LEU A 205 12.11 -15.60 -0.18
N ASP A 206 12.14 -15.61 1.13
CA ASP A 206 11.12 -16.29 1.95
C ASP A 206 10.31 -15.23 2.71
N PRO A 207 9.37 -14.57 2.05
CA PRO A 207 8.47 -13.66 2.76
C PRO A 207 7.72 -14.50 3.77
N LYS A 208 7.94 -14.23 5.06
CA LYS A 208 7.24 -14.93 6.13
C LYS A 208 5.76 -14.79 5.84
N VAL A 209 5.14 -15.90 5.41
CA VAL A 209 3.68 -16.00 5.36
C VAL A 209 3.25 -15.69 6.79
N GLY A 210 2.65 -14.53 7.00
CA GLY A 210 2.06 -14.24 8.29
C GLY A 210 1.07 -15.38 8.54
N GLU A 211 1.51 -16.40 9.25
CA GLU A 211 0.61 -17.29 9.95
C GLU A 211 -0.28 -16.33 10.72
N ILE A 212 -1.56 -16.30 10.31
CA ILE A 212 -2.61 -15.87 11.21
C ILE A 212 -2.49 -16.90 12.32
N SER A 213 -1.61 -16.63 13.28
CA SER A 213 -1.54 -17.47 14.45
C SER A 213 -2.93 -17.39 15.06
N ASP A 214 -3.55 -18.53 15.27
CA ASP A 214 -4.76 -18.72 16.07
C ASP A 214 -4.61 -18.15 17.51
N ALA A 215 -3.49 -17.51 17.81
CA ALA A 215 -3.18 -16.70 18.97
C ALA A 215 -4.07 -15.46 19.19
N HIS A 216 -5.04 -15.17 18.31
CA HIS A 216 -6.08 -14.16 18.58
C HIS A 216 -7.00 -14.54 19.76
N LEU A 217 -6.92 -15.76 20.26
CA LEU A 217 -7.67 -16.17 21.45
C LEU A 217 -7.02 -15.78 22.80
N GLN A 218 -5.82 -15.24 22.82
CA GLN A 218 -5.11 -14.90 24.07
C GLN A 218 -4.38 -13.56 24.05
N GLY A 219 -5.02 -12.45 23.65
CA GLY A 219 -4.64 -11.09 24.09
C GLY A 219 -3.17 -10.64 23.94
N ARG A 220 -2.30 -11.35 23.19
CA ARG A 220 -0.94 -10.92 22.88
C ARG A 220 -0.91 -10.16 21.57
N HIS A 221 -0.61 -8.87 21.63
CA HIS A 221 -0.34 -8.02 20.47
C HIS A 221 0.83 -8.59 19.67
N THR A 222 0.54 -9.31 18.59
CA THR A 222 1.57 -9.67 17.61
C THR A 222 1.86 -8.43 16.78
N THR A 223 2.96 -7.77 17.08
CA THR A 223 3.45 -6.62 16.29
C THR A 223 3.79 -7.13 14.90
N THR A 224 3.00 -6.75 13.91
CA THR A 224 3.29 -7.05 12.50
C THR A 224 4.50 -6.21 12.08
N PHE A 225 5.62 -6.84 11.80
CA PHE A 225 6.82 -6.17 11.33
C PHE A 225 6.76 -6.05 9.82
N TYR A 226 7.04 -4.84 9.32
CA TYR A 226 7.24 -4.59 7.88
C TYR A 226 8.71 -4.72 7.56
N GLU A 227 9.02 -5.30 6.41
CA GLU A 227 10.39 -5.56 5.99
C GLU A 227 10.55 -5.31 4.50
N MET A 228 11.69 -4.73 4.13
CA MET A 228 12.10 -4.54 2.74
C MET A 228 13.04 -5.67 2.34
N TYR A 229 12.81 -6.24 1.17
CA TYR A 229 13.60 -7.29 0.56
C TYR A 229 14.25 -6.76 -0.71
N ARG A 230 15.51 -7.09 -0.95
CA ARG A 230 16.19 -6.82 -2.21
C ARG A 230 15.91 -7.95 -3.19
N LEU A 231 15.55 -7.61 -4.43
CA LEU A 231 15.42 -8.56 -5.53
C LEU A 231 16.80 -8.79 -6.19
N GLU A 232 17.13 -10.04 -6.55
CA GLU A 232 18.31 -10.36 -7.34
C GLU A 232 18.30 -9.67 -8.71
N SER A 233 17.12 -9.50 -9.31
CA SER A 233 16.90 -8.75 -10.57
C SER A 233 17.10 -7.25 -10.44
N GLY A 234 17.34 -6.73 -9.23
CA GLY A 234 17.44 -5.32 -8.88
C GLY A 234 16.09 -4.71 -8.45
N GLY A 235 16.15 -3.75 -7.52
CA GLY A 235 14.99 -3.14 -6.88
C GLY A 235 14.64 -3.78 -5.55
N PHE A 236 13.53 -3.31 -4.96
CA PHE A 236 13.16 -3.66 -3.59
C PHE A 236 11.67 -3.91 -3.49
N ILE A 237 11.29 -4.85 -2.62
CA ILE A 237 9.91 -5.15 -2.28
C ILE A 237 9.68 -4.84 -0.81
N ILE A 238 8.58 -4.15 -0.49
CA ILE A 238 8.03 -4.06 0.85
C ILE A 238 6.78 -4.94 0.88
N ASP A 239 6.84 -6.02 1.66
CA ASP A 239 5.66 -6.86 1.91
C ASP A 239 4.85 -6.31 3.08
N THR A 240 3.54 -6.27 2.87
CA THR A 240 2.58 -5.84 3.90
C THR A 240 1.70 -7.02 4.29
N PRO A 241 2.17 -7.90 5.21
CA PRO A 241 1.40 -9.09 5.57
C PRO A 241 0.08 -8.70 6.25
N GLY A 242 -1.02 -9.32 5.79
CA GLY A 242 -2.30 -9.28 6.49
C GLY A 242 -2.96 -7.91 6.66
N ILE A 243 -2.66 -6.93 5.82
CA ILE A 243 -3.38 -5.65 5.85
C ILE A 243 -4.82 -5.90 5.41
N ARG A 244 -5.73 -5.92 6.38
CA ARG A 244 -7.18 -6.05 6.15
C ARG A 244 -7.86 -4.75 5.69
N GLY A 245 -7.07 -3.73 5.34
CA GLY A 245 -7.50 -2.43 4.82
C GLY A 245 -6.51 -1.33 5.19
N PHE A 246 -6.20 -0.49 4.23
CA PHE A 246 -5.67 0.83 4.52
C PHE A 246 -6.85 1.67 5.01
N GLY A 247 -6.70 2.36 6.14
CA GLY A 247 -7.70 3.34 6.57
C GLY A 247 -7.52 4.62 5.78
N LEU A 248 -8.60 5.22 5.32
CA LEU A 248 -8.59 6.61 4.94
C LEU A 248 -8.33 7.41 6.22
N VAL A 249 -7.15 7.96 6.36
CA VAL A 249 -6.73 8.70 7.56
C VAL A 249 -6.61 10.16 7.16
N ASP A 250 -7.28 11.02 7.96
CA ASP A 250 -7.22 12.48 7.81
C ASP A 250 -7.74 13.04 6.47
N ILE A 251 -8.68 12.33 5.80
CA ILE A 251 -9.33 12.80 4.57
C ILE A 251 -10.75 13.25 4.91
N GLY A 252 -11.10 14.48 4.50
CA GLY A 252 -12.46 14.99 4.59
C GLY A 252 -13.39 14.30 3.59
N LYS A 253 -14.69 14.29 3.88
CA LYS A 253 -15.68 13.75 2.94
C LYS A 253 -15.65 14.45 1.58
N GLU A 254 -15.42 15.74 1.62
CA GLU A 254 -15.35 16.61 0.45
C GLU A 254 -14.12 16.29 -0.43
N GLU A 255 -13.12 15.63 0.15
CA GLU A 255 -11.89 15.27 -0.54
C GLU A 255 -11.95 13.87 -1.18
N ILE A 256 -12.81 12.96 -0.68
CA ILE A 256 -12.86 11.58 -1.18
C ILE A 256 -13.04 11.50 -2.71
N PRO A 257 -13.94 12.27 -3.35
CA PRO A 257 -14.14 12.18 -4.81
C PRO A 257 -12.90 12.64 -5.61
N LEU A 258 -12.02 13.46 -5.01
CA LEU A 258 -10.78 13.92 -5.65
C LEU A 258 -9.77 12.78 -5.85
N TYR A 259 -9.94 11.68 -5.12
CA TYR A 259 -9.10 10.48 -5.17
C TYR A 259 -9.72 9.33 -5.98
N PHE A 260 -10.74 9.65 -6.79
CA PHE A 260 -11.27 8.82 -7.86
C PHE A 260 -10.95 9.53 -9.19
N PRO A 261 -9.89 9.13 -9.91
CA PRO A 261 -9.39 9.89 -11.08
C PRO A 261 -10.47 10.15 -12.13
N GLU A 262 -11.33 9.17 -12.39
CA GLU A 262 -12.45 9.26 -13.30
C GLU A 262 -13.52 10.27 -12.83
N MET A 263 -13.78 10.32 -11.53
CA MET A 263 -14.73 11.28 -10.94
C MET A 263 -14.12 12.68 -10.91
N LEU A 264 -12.85 12.81 -10.54
CA LEU A 264 -12.13 14.08 -10.55
C LEU A 264 -12.21 14.72 -11.94
N LYS A 265 -11.93 13.95 -12.99
CA LYS A 265 -12.01 14.43 -14.37
C LYS A 265 -13.43 14.86 -14.76
N ALA A 266 -14.46 14.08 -14.42
CA ALA A 266 -15.84 14.42 -14.73
C ALA A 266 -16.32 15.63 -13.93
N SER A 267 -15.82 15.82 -12.68
CA SER A 267 -16.26 16.87 -11.75
C SER A 267 -15.99 18.30 -12.27
N GLU A 268 -15.05 18.48 -13.20
CA GLU A 268 -14.77 19.76 -13.85
C GLU A 268 -16.00 20.36 -14.55
N ASN A 269 -16.95 19.50 -14.94
CA ASN A 269 -18.18 19.87 -15.62
C ASN A 269 -19.40 19.94 -14.70
N CYS A 270 -19.24 19.75 -13.37
CA CYS A 270 -20.33 19.89 -12.43
C CYS A 270 -20.83 21.32 -12.35
N ARG A 271 -22.15 21.48 -12.24
CA ARG A 271 -22.78 22.80 -12.08
C ARG A 271 -22.38 23.52 -10.80
N PHE A 272 -22.02 22.77 -9.75
CA PHE A 272 -21.68 23.32 -8.42
C PHE A 272 -20.25 22.93 -8.03
N THR A 273 -19.58 23.84 -7.34
CA THR A 273 -18.26 23.61 -6.75
C THR A 273 -18.27 24.20 -5.33
N PRO A 274 -18.09 23.38 -4.29
CA PRO A 274 -17.88 21.93 -4.30
C PRO A 274 -19.16 21.15 -4.65
N CYS A 275 -18.99 19.95 -5.23
CA CYS A 275 -20.06 18.99 -5.50
C CYS A 275 -19.73 17.67 -4.80
N THR A 276 -20.69 17.12 -4.05
CA THR A 276 -20.52 15.82 -3.39
C THR A 276 -20.95 14.66 -4.28
N HIS A 277 -21.45 14.93 -5.48
CA HIS A 277 -21.92 13.96 -6.46
C HIS A 277 -23.00 13.01 -5.93
N THR A 278 -23.76 13.44 -4.93
CA THR A 278 -24.83 12.65 -4.29
C THR A 278 -26.21 13.14 -4.71
N HIS A 279 -26.59 14.37 -4.38
CA HIS A 279 -27.92 14.92 -4.55
C HIS A 279 -27.98 16.18 -5.41
N GLU A 280 -26.82 16.75 -5.78
CA GLU A 280 -26.76 17.99 -6.52
C GLU A 280 -27.33 17.83 -7.94
N PRO A 281 -28.19 18.77 -8.41
CA PRO A 281 -28.68 18.77 -9.78
C PRO A 281 -27.62 19.23 -10.77
N GLY A 282 -27.56 18.64 -11.96
CA GLY A 282 -26.55 18.94 -12.99
C GLY A 282 -25.15 18.50 -12.54
N CYS A 283 -25.06 17.33 -11.93
CA CYS A 283 -23.82 16.72 -11.53
C CYS A 283 -23.25 15.85 -12.67
N ALA A 284 -22.16 16.29 -13.29
CA ALA A 284 -21.54 15.60 -14.42
C ALA A 284 -21.00 14.20 -14.04
N VAL A 285 -20.62 13.96 -12.78
CA VAL A 285 -20.25 12.62 -12.32
C VAL A 285 -21.45 11.68 -12.34
N LYS A 286 -22.64 12.13 -11.90
CA LYS A 286 -23.85 11.30 -11.95
C LYS A 286 -24.29 11.02 -13.38
N GLU A 287 -24.22 12.02 -14.26
CA GLU A 287 -24.49 11.86 -15.68
C GLU A 287 -23.53 10.84 -16.32
N ALA A 288 -22.23 10.89 -15.99
CA ALA A 288 -21.24 9.93 -16.43
C ALA A 288 -21.44 8.51 -15.87
N VAL A 289 -22.06 8.37 -14.70
CA VAL A 289 -22.49 7.06 -14.18
C VAL A 289 -23.70 6.54 -14.93
N GLU A 290 -24.68 7.41 -15.25
CA GLU A 290 -25.90 7.06 -15.97
C GLU A 290 -25.62 6.63 -17.42
N ASP A 291 -24.65 7.25 -18.08
CA ASP A 291 -24.23 6.89 -19.45
C ASP A 291 -23.18 5.77 -19.50
N GLY A 292 -22.70 5.28 -18.35
CA GLY A 292 -21.73 4.19 -18.24
C GLY A 292 -20.26 4.57 -18.49
N THR A 293 -19.95 5.86 -18.61
CA THR A 293 -18.55 6.37 -18.70
C THR A 293 -17.81 6.15 -17.38
N ILE A 294 -18.51 6.31 -16.24
CA ILE A 294 -18.01 5.93 -14.93
C ILE A 294 -18.78 4.68 -14.47
N SER A 295 -18.03 3.66 -14.03
CA SER A 295 -18.63 2.42 -13.55
C SER A 295 -19.50 2.65 -12.32
N TYR A 296 -20.69 2.04 -12.33
CA TYR A 296 -21.62 2.07 -11.21
C TYR A 296 -21.02 1.45 -9.94
N GLU A 297 -20.18 0.42 -10.07
CA GLU A 297 -19.50 -0.25 -8.97
C GLU A 297 -18.51 0.70 -8.27
N ARG A 298 -17.75 1.47 -9.05
CA ARG A 298 -16.82 2.47 -8.52
C ARG A 298 -17.58 3.59 -7.80
N TYR A 299 -18.66 4.07 -8.39
CA TYR A 299 -19.52 5.07 -7.76
C TYR A 299 -20.16 4.54 -6.46
N THR A 300 -20.58 3.27 -6.43
CA THR A 300 -21.12 2.62 -5.23
C THR A 300 -20.05 2.52 -4.13
N SER A 301 -18.82 2.17 -4.50
CA SER A 301 -17.69 2.15 -3.56
C SER A 301 -17.43 3.54 -2.96
N TYR A 302 -17.50 4.58 -3.78
CA TYR A 302 -17.38 5.98 -3.34
C TYR A 302 -18.47 6.33 -2.31
N LEU A 303 -19.74 6.05 -2.61
CA LEU A 303 -20.85 6.30 -1.68
C LEU A 303 -20.66 5.54 -0.36
N GLY A 304 -20.20 4.30 -0.42
CA GLY A 304 -19.89 3.51 0.77
C GLY A 304 -18.82 4.15 1.66
N MET A 305 -17.77 4.74 1.06
CA MET A 305 -16.72 5.46 1.80
C MET A 305 -17.26 6.74 2.46
N LEU A 306 -18.18 7.46 1.81
CA LEU A 306 -18.85 8.62 2.41
C LEU A 306 -19.67 8.25 3.64
N ASP A 307 -20.38 7.13 3.60
CA ASP A 307 -21.24 6.65 4.70
C ASP A 307 -20.41 6.23 5.91
N GLU A 308 -19.30 5.56 5.72
CA GLU A 308 -18.39 5.14 6.80
C GLU A 308 -17.84 6.35 7.55
N GLU A 309 -17.37 7.38 6.86
CA GLU A 309 -16.88 8.61 7.48
C GLU A 309 -17.98 9.32 8.29
N THR A 310 -19.28 9.16 7.92
CA THR A 310 -20.39 9.71 8.68
C THR A 310 -20.59 9.00 10.01
N LYS A 311 -20.39 7.69 10.07
CA LYS A 311 -20.59 6.87 11.27
C LYS A 311 -19.47 7.05 12.30
N TYR A 312 -18.26 7.35 11.86
CA TYR A 312 -17.10 7.50 12.76
C TYR A 312 -16.89 8.90 13.32
N ARG A 313 -17.65 9.91 12.86
CA ARG A 313 -17.60 11.30 13.38
C ARG A 313 -18.69 11.63 14.42
N LYS A 314 -19.56 10.70 14.72
CA LYS A 314 -20.50 10.78 15.85
C LYS A 314 -19.92 10.08 17.07
#